data_07ba7d9bacfb456bd8e4fbc3c1963ead
#
_entry.id   07ba7d9bacfb456bd8e4fbc3c1963ead
#
_cell.length_a   1.000
_cell.length_b   1.000
_cell.length_c   1.000
_cell.angle_alpha   90.00
_cell.angle_beta   90.00
_cell.angle_gamma   90.00
#
_symmetry.space_group_name_H-M   'P 1'
#
loop_
_entity.id
_entity.type
_entity.pdbx_description
1 polymer ?
#
loop_
_entity_poly.entity_id
_entity_poly.type
_entity_poly.pdbx_seq_one_letter_code
_entity_poly.pdbx_strand_id
1 'polypeptide(L)'
;MDLAKGEWRDKSPDRILFGKSSLSPTLRQHLALQITYREKIARKYPSLSSLFLPEGITYEQSSGEATARYKAETFAPSPFLVDGTGGLGIDFSHLARGAQRAIYLERNEDFATAAQYNIPRIMGESYSPARIEIQQGSLLDELERLVQNGMEMLYFDPARRAQGGARTYALADTEPSPIEVCHTLQRLDYQGRILIKVSPMEDIKEVLRQLPSVGEVHIVQSSDEVKELLLYIPTLSTQSEATPPSLIAVQLSPEGLVVNRFCGTPAEESEHPHHFASALGHYLLLPGAALQKSGLFHSIGITYNAIPLHPNSHIYTTDQKPSHFLGKCYEVVRVIPAKSSELKRLNQVYPEADFSQRNFPLKPVDFYKKTKIRPGSSHRLIGTTLLSGESVIIEAH
;
A
#
# COMPACT_ATOMS: atom_id res chain seq x y z
N MET A 1 13.01 -29.93 4.80
CA MET A 1 14.32 -29.75 5.43
C MET A 1 14.27 -28.42 6.18
N ASP A 2 14.34 -28.43 7.50
CA ASP A 2 14.24 -27.18 8.29
C ASP A 2 15.63 -26.52 8.31
N LEU A 3 15.92 -25.76 7.26
CA LEU A 3 17.21 -25.09 7.04
C LEU A 3 17.53 -24.04 8.12
N ALA A 4 16.52 -23.66 8.92
CA ALA A 4 16.69 -22.69 10.01
C ALA A 4 17.34 -23.32 11.27
N LYS A 5 17.41 -24.64 11.39
CA LYS A 5 17.88 -25.37 12.59
C LYS A 5 19.19 -26.15 12.40
N GLY A 6 19.87 -26.03 11.26
CA GLY A 6 21.06 -26.82 10.96
C GLY A 6 22.39 -26.05 11.12
N GLU A 7 23.48 -26.77 10.81
CA GLU A 7 24.87 -26.24 10.80
C GLU A 7 25.10 -24.99 9.93
N TRP A 8 24.10 -24.61 9.12
CA TRP A 8 24.14 -23.51 8.17
C TRP A 8 23.63 -22.19 8.75
N ARG A 9 22.97 -22.22 9.92
CA ARG A 9 22.28 -21.06 10.52
C ARG A 9 23.20 -19.85 10.72
N ASP A 10 24.43 -20.10 11.10
CA ASP A 10 25.39 -19.05 11.46
C ASP A 10 26.46 -18.82 10.40
N LYS A 11 26.34 -19.46 9.22
CA LYS A 11 27.26 -19.24 8.09
C LYS A 11 26.80 -18.06 7.24
N SER A 12 27.78 -17.25 6.77
CA SER A 12 27.48 -16.21 5.80
C SER A 12 27.05 -16.80 4.44
N PRO A 13 26.21 -16.08 3.65
CA PRO A 13 25.82 -16.51 2.32
C PRO A 13 27.01 -16.87 1.41
N ASP A 14 28.10 -16.09 1.47
CA ASP A 14 29.32 -16.35 0.68
C ASP A 14 30.01 -17.66 1.04
N ARG A 15 30.07 -18.00 2.33
CA ARG A 15 30.61 -19.29 2.79
C ARG A 15 29.79 -20.47 2.30
N ILE A 16 28.50 -20.29 2.12
CA ILE A 16 27.60 -21.34 1.59
C ILE A 16 27.78 -21.49 0.09
N LEU A 17 27.86 -20.38 -0.65
CA LEU A 17 28.00 -20.37 -2.10
C LEU A 17 29.36 -20.93 -2.54
N PHE A 18 30.43 -20.49 -1.90
CA PHE A 18 31.82 -20.73 -2.35
C PHE A 18 32.61 -21.70 -1.46
N GLY A 19 32.08 -22.07 -0.30
CA GLY A 19 32.73 -22.98 0.63
C GLY A 19 32.68 -24.45 0.15
N LYS A 20 33.57 -25.28 0.72
CA LYS A 20 33.52 -26.76 0.49
C LYS A 20 32.23 -27.32 1.14
N SER A 21 31.41 -27.98 0.35
CA SER A 21 30.14 -28.58 0.78
C SER A 21 29.77 -29.76 -0.11
N SER A 22 29.07 -30.74 0.45
CA SER A 22 28.47 -31.86 -0.28
C SER A 22 27.15 -31.50 -0.97
N LEU A 23 26.62 -30.26 -0.74
CA LEU A 23 25.40 -29.80 -1.33
C LEU A 23 25.58 -29.47 -2.82
N SER A 24 24.52 -29.74 -3.62
CA SER A 24 24.50 -29.33 -5.02
C SER A 24 24.56 -27.79 -5.16
N PRO A 25 25.05 -27.26 -6.31
CA PRO A 25 25.08 -25.82 -6.56
C PRO A 25 23.73 -25.12 -6.36
N THR A 26 22.65 -25.72 -6.88
CA THR A 26 21.27 -25.23 -6.75
C THR A 26 20.85 -25.14 -5.28
N LEU A 27 21.10 -26.17 -4.49
CA LEU A 27 20.74 -26.19 -3.07
C LEU A 27 21.54 -25.15 -2.28
N ARG A 28 22.80 -24.90 -2.63
CA ARG A 28 23.61 -23.84 -2.03
C ARG A 28 23.05 -22.44 -2.33
N GLN A 29 22.61 -22.21 -3.58
CA GLN A 29 21.99 -20.95 -3.97
C GLN A 29 20.71 -20.68 -3.17
N HIS A 30 19.82 -21.66 -3.09
CA HIS A 30 18.58 -21.52 -2.29
C HIS A 30 18.88 -21.31 -0.80
N LEU A 31 19.84 -22.02 -0.24
CA LEU A 31 20.21 -21.88 1.16
C LEU A 31 20.80 -20.50 1.46
N ALA A 32 21.69 -20.01 0.60
CA ALA A 32 22.25 -18.65 0.70
C ALA A 32 21.16 -17.59 0.60
N LEU A 33 20.19 -17.76 -0.30
CA LEU A 33 19.04 -16.89 -0.44
C LEU A 33 18.21 -16.84 0.86
N GLN A 34 17.82 -17.99 1.42
CA GLN A 34 17.06 -18.04 2.67
C GLN A 34 17.78 -17.32 3.83
N ILE A 35 19.10 -17.49 3.92
CA ILE A 35 19.90 -16.84 4.96
C ILE A 35 19.99 -15.33 4.75
N THR A 36 20.19 -14.89 3.50
CA THR A 36 20.24 -13.46 3.14
C THR A 36 18.95 -12.73 3.53
N TYR A 37 17.81 -13.37 3.36
CA TYR A 37 16.50 -12.76 3.61
C TYR A 37 15.95 -13.02 5.02
N ARG A 38 16.58 -13.85 5.85
CA ARG A 38 16.06 -14.25 7.16
C ARG A 38 15.61 -13.09 8.05
N GLU A 39 16.47 -12.08 8.23
CA GLU A 39 16.15 -10.92 9.06
C GLU A 39 15.10 -10.03 8.44
N LYS A 40 15.11 -9.91 7.11
CA LYS A 40 14.10 -9.17 6.37
C LYS A 40 12.74 -9.84 6.50
N ILE A 41 12.68 -11.18 6.38
CA ILE A 41 11.47 -11.99 6.57
C ILE A 41 10.92 -11.76 7.98
N ALA A 42 11.75 -11.87 9.02
CA ALA A 42 11.30 -11.67 10.39
C ALA A 42 10.75 -10.26 10.67
N ARG A 43 11.24 -9.24 9.96
CA ARG A 43 10.70 -7.86 10.05
C ARG A 43 9.39 -7.68 9.28
N LYS A 44 9.27 -8.27 8.09
CA LYS A 44 8.08 -8.12 7.23
C LYS A 44 6.92 -9.03 7.67
N TYR A 45 7.25 -10.14 8.31
CA TYR A 45 6.33 -11.18 8.76
C TYR A 45 6.64 -11.59 10.21
N PRO A 46 6.37 -10.73 11.19
CA PRO A 46 6.74 -10.97 12.59
C PRO A 46 6.15 -12.24 13.20
N SER A 47 4.98 -12.68 12.73
CA SER A 47 4.32 -13.91 13.18
C SER A 47 4.92 -15.20 12.61
N LEU A 48 5.78 -15.09 11.57
CA LEU A 48 6.30 -16.26 10.86
C LEU A 48 7.71 -16.62 11.32
N SER A 49 7.89 -17.84 11.78
CA SER A 49 9.20 -18.38 12.17
C SER A 49 10.09 -18.72 10.95
N SER A 50 9.48 -19.03 9.81
CA SER A 50 10.17 -19.35 8.55
C SER A 50 9.23 -19.22 7.37
N LEU A 51 9.79 -18.74 6.26
CA LEU A 51 9.13 -18.64 4.97
C LEU A 51 10.12 -19.11 3.90
N PHE A 52 9.70 -19.95 2.98
CA PHE A 52 10.54 -20.37 1.87
C PHE A 52 10.37 -19.42 0.69
N LEU A 53 11.47 -18.85 0.21
CA LEU A 53 11.53 -17.96 -0.95
C LEU A 53 12.08 -18.73 -2.16
N PRO A 54 11.33 -18.88 -3.25
CA PRO A 54 11.86 -19.43 -4.51
C PRO A 54 12.96 -18.50 -5.09
N GLU A 55 12.71 -17.19 -5.06
CA GLU A 55 13.60 -16.14 -5.58
C GLU A 55 13.64 -14.92 -4.66
N GLY A 56 14.73 -14.14 -4.74
CA GLY A 56 14.89 -12.94 -3.91
C GLY A 56 13.89 -11.82 -4.23
N ILE A 57 13.54 -11.63 -5.48
CA ILE A 57 12.58 -10.61 -5.92
C ILE A 57 11.18 -10.84 -5.34
N THR A 58 10.82 -12.08 -5.07
CA THR A 58 9.55 -12.46 -4.47
C THR A 58 9.29 -11.79 -3.14
N TYR A 59 10.34 -11.63 -2.33
CA TYR A 59 10.24 -10.93 -1.05
C TYR A 59 9.81 -9.47 -1.23
N GLU A 60 10.40 -8.78 -2.20
CA GLU A 60 10.13 -7.35 -2.44
C GLU A 60 8.70 -7.13 -2.95
N GLN A 61 8.20 -8.04 -3.77
CA GLN A 61 6.88 -7.96 -4.40
C GLN A 61 5.73 -8.46 -3.52
N SER A 62 6.00 -9.33 -2.55
CA SER A 62 4.96 -9.88 -1.69
C SER A 62 4.35 -8.86 -0.75
N SER A 63 3.08 -9.01 -0.42
CA SER A 63 2.39 -8.23 0.63
C SER A 63 3.09 -8.38 1.97
N GLY A 64 3.05 -7.33 2.80
CA GLY A 64 3.44 -7.43 4.20
C GLY A 64 2.34 -8.08 5.04
N GLU A 65 2.70 -8.61 6.22
CA GLU A 65 1.72 -9.24 7.12
C GLU A 65 0.60 -8.27 7.53
N ALA A 66 0.95 -6.99 7.78
CA ALA A 66 -0.01 -5.96 8.14
C ALA A 66 -1.09 -5.74 7.07
N THR A 67 -0.68 -5.64 5.80
CA THR A 67 -1.62 -5.43 4.69
C THR A 67 -2.42 -6.70 4.36
N ALA A 68 -1.84 -7.89 4.53
CA ALA A 68 -2.56 -9.15 4.36
C ALA A 68 -3.64 -9.34 5.44
N ARG A 69 -3.33 -8.98 6.69
CA ARG A 69 -4.31 -8.97 7.78
C ARG A 69 -5.45 -8.00 7.51
N TYR A 70 -5.15 -6.78 7.09
CA TYR A 70 -6.16 -5.79 6.72
C TYR A 70 -7.13 -6.33 5.65
N LYS A 71 -6.60 -6.96 4.58
CA LYS A 71 -7.43 -7.60 3.55
C LYS A 71 -8.39 -8.64 4.15
N ALA A 72 -7.86 -9.51 5.01
CA ALA A 72 -8.68 -10.54 5.65
C ALA A 72 -9.74 -9.95 6.59
N GLU A 73 -9.40 -8.98 7.43
CA GLU A 73 -10.35 -8.35 8.35
C GLU A 73 -11.44 -7.55 7.64
N THR A 74 -11.14 -7.02 6.45
CA THR A 74 -12.07 -6.17 5.69
C THR A 74 -12.96 -6.98 4.74
N PHE A 75 -12.43 -8.00 4.06
CA PHE A 75 -13.11 -8.67 2.95
C PHE A 75 -13.45 -10.15 3.19
N ALA A 76 -12.84 -10.81 4.18
CA ALA A 76 -13.16 -12.17 4.56
C ALA A 76 -14.21 -12.21 5.71
N PRO A 77 -14.85 -13.38 6.00
CA PRO A 77 -14.73 -14.62 5.27
C PRO A 77 -15.55 -14.67 3.99
N SER A 78 -15.19 -15.61 3.11
CA SER A 78 -16.02 -16.03 1.97
C SER A 78 -16.13 -17.55 2.03
N PRO A 79 -17.33 -18.14 1.81
CA PRO A 79 -17.49 -19.59 1.81
C PRO A 79 -16.58 -20.30 0.80
N PHE A 80 -16.47 -19.75 -0.42
CA PHE A 80 -15.57 -20.26 -1.43
C PHE A 80 -14.69 -19.12 -2.01
N LEU A 81 -13.43 -19.08 -1.54
CA LEU A 81 -12.41 -18.12 -1.97
C LEU A 81 -11.50 -18.73 -3.03
N VAL A 82 -11.14 -17.94 -4.04
CA VAL A 82 -10.04 -18.24 -4.96
C VAL A 82 -9.02 -17.09 -4.94
N ASP A 83 -7.74 -17.42 -4.76
CA ASP A 83 -6.63 -16.52 -5.07
C ASP A 83 -6.04 -16.94 -6.40
N GLY A 84 -6.22 -16.09 -7.43
CA GLY A 84 -5.83 -16.38 -8.80
C GLY A 84 -4.38 -16.08 -9.15
N THR A 85 -3.58 -15.55 -8.19
CA THR A 85 -2.18 -15.16 -8.38
C THR A 85 -1.38 -15.37 -7.09
N GLY A 86 -1.43 -16.54 -6.57
CA GLY A 86 -1.08 -16.89 -5.19
C GLY A 86 0.31 -16.48 -4.67
N GLY A 87 1.34 -16.43 -5.52
CA GLY A 87 2.69 -16.00 -5.13
C GLY A 87 3.25 -16.77 -3.93
N LEU A 88 3.70 -16.05 -2.88
CA LEU A 88 4.18 -16.69 -1.64
C LEU A 88 3.08 -17.26 -0.75
N GLY A 89 1.79 -17.04 -1.08
CA GLY A 89 0.65 -17.48 -0.30
C GLY A 89 0.34 -16.63 0.94
N ILE A 90 0.93 -15.44 1.07
CA ILE A 90 0.72 -14.56 2.24
C ILE A 90 -0.73 -14.07 2.28
N ASP A 91 -1.19 -13.38 1.24
CA ASP A 91 -2.56 -12.85 1.16
C ASP A 91 -3.58 -13.98 1.21
N PHE A 92 -3.36 -15.03 0.42
CA PHE A 92 -4.20 -16.22 0.43
C PHE A 92 -4.38 -16.80 1.84
N SER A 93 -3.28 -17.00 2.56
CA SER A 93 -3.30 -17.62 3.89
C SER A 93 -4.09 -16.79 4.92
N HIS A 94 -4.13 -15.47 4.79
CA HIS A 94 -4.93 -14.60 5.63
C HIS A 94 -6.41 -14.58 5.19
N LEU A 95 -6.68 -14.43 3.90
CA LEU A 95 -8.04 -14.38 3.34
C LEU A 95 -8.79 -15.72 3.50
N ALA A 96 -8.09 -16.85 3.38
CA ALA A 96 -8.69 -18.19 3.48
C ALA A 96 -9.02 -18.64 4.91
N ARG A 97 -8.64 -17.85 5.94
CA ARG A 97 -9.04 -18.14 7.32
C ARG A 97 -10.56 -18.03 7.45
N GLY A 98 -11.19 -19.13 7.86
CA GLY A 98 -12.64 -19.20 7.98
C GLY A 98 -13.40 -19.53 6.70
N ALA A 99 -12.76 -19.65 5.55
CA ALA A 99 -13.38 -20.16 4.34
C ALA A 99 -13.77 -21.64 4.49
N GLN A 100 -14.90 -22.04 3.93
CA GLN A 100 -15.30 -23.46 3.87
C GLN A 100 -14.47 -24.19 2.81
N ARG A 101 -14.15 -23.50 1.72
CA ARG A 101 -13.27 -23.94 0.65
C ARG A 101 -12.40 -22.78 0.18
N ALA A 102 -11.12 -23.03 -0.08
CA ALA A 102 -10.25 -22.05 -0.72
C ALA A 102 -9.27 -22.71 -1.69
N ILE A 103 -9.09 -22.07 -2.85
CA ILE A 103 -8.15 -22.49 -3.88
C ILE A 103 -7.09 -21.42 -4.03
N TYR A 104 -5.84 -21.82 -3.82
CA TYR A 104 -4.66 -21.09 -4.22
C TYR A 104 -4.28 -21.54 -5.63
N LEU A 105 -4.19 -20.58 -6.57
CA LEU A 105 -3.81 -20.83 -7.95
C LEU A 105 -2.60 -19.98 -8.31
N GLU A 106 -1.57 -20.64 -8.86
CA GLU A 106 -0.32 -19.98 -9.27
C GLU A 106 0.22 -20.65 -10.52
N ARG A 107 0.56 -19.86 -11.53
CA ARG A 107 1.06 -20.41 -12.81
C ARG A 107 2.51 -20.87 -12.76
N ASN A 108 3.33 -20.23 -11.92
CA ASN A 108 4.73 -20.58 -11.75
C ASN A 108 4.89 -21.79 -10.83
N GLU A 109 5.51 -22.85 -11.34
CA GLU A 109 5.72 -24.10 -10.63
C GLU A 109 6.54 -23.96 -9.35
N ASP A 110 7.60 -23.14 -9.36
CA ASP A 110 8.45 -22.92 -8.20
C ASP A 110 7.70 -22.23 -7.07
N PHE A 111 6.80 -21.27 -7.40
CA PHE A 111 5.95 -20.60 -6.43
C PHE A 111 4.86 -21.53 -5.91
N ALA A 112 4.23 -22.32 -6.77
CA ALA A 112 3.24 -23.31 -6.34
C ALA A 112 3.86 -24.35 -5.39
N THR A 113 5.08 -24.79 -5.69
CA THR A 113 5.86 -25.67 -4.81
C THR A 113 6.21 -25.00 -3.48
N ALA A 114 6.65 -23.74 -3.51
CA ALA A 114 6.91 -22.97 -2.29
C ALA A 114 5.66 -22.79 -1.42
N ALA A 115 4.50 -22.58 -2.05
CA ALA A 115 3.21 -22.43 -1.36
C ALA A 115 2.81 -23.69 -0.59
N GLN A 116 3.09 -24.89 -1.09
CA GLN A 116 2.85 -26.15 -0.36
C GLN A 116 3.61 -26.18 0.97
N TYR A 117 4.77 -25.54 1.05
CA TYR A 117 5.53 -25.41 2.29
C TYR A 117 5.05 -24.23 3.14
N ASN A 118 4.77 -23.07 2.52
CA ASN A 118 4.48 -21.82 3.19
C ASN A 118 3.06 -21.77 3.79
N ILE A 119 2.04 -22.10 3.00
CA ILE A 119 0.63 -21.94 3.40
C ILE A 119 0.29 -22.68 4.70
N PRO A 120 0.66 -23.99 4.87
CA PRO A 120 0.40 -24.66 6.14
C PRO A 120 1.05 -23.98 7.35
N ARG A 121 2.24 -23.37 7.15
CA ARG A 121 2.97 -22.69 8.23
C ARG A 121 2.40 -21.33 8.57
N ILE A 122 1.96 -20.58 7.56
CA ILE A 122 1.33 -19.26 7.75
C ILE A 122 -0.04 -19.42 8.40
N MET A 123 -0.82 -20.40 7.99
CA MET A 123 -2.16 -20.66 8.51
C MET A 123 -2.14 -21.34 9.89
N GLY A 124 -1.09 -22.13 10.20
CA GLY A 124 -0.99 -22.86 11.47
C GLY A 124 -2.20 -23.78 11.67
N GLU A 125 -2.85 -23.67 12.84
CA GLU A 125 -4.03 -24.47 13.21
C GLU A 125 -5.24 -24.25 12.30
N SER A 126 -5.29 -23.13 11.57
CA SER A 126 -6.37 -22.84 10.61
C SER A 126 -6.22 -23.62 9.29
N TYR A 127 -5.06 -24.25 9.04
CA TYR A 127 -4.84 -25.03 7.84
C TYR A 127 -5.58 -26.37 7.88
N SER A 128 -6.27 -26.69 6.80
CA SER A 128 -6.89 -28.00 6.61
C SER A 128 -6.81 -28.41 5.14
N PRO A 129 -6.14 -29.52 4.80
CA PRO A 129 -6.05 -29.98 3.43
C PRO A 129 -7.40 -30.39 2.82
N ALA A 130 -8.42 -30.61 3.65
CA ALA A 130 -9.78 -30.87 3.18
C ALA A 130 -10.52 -29.60 2.68
N ARG A 131 -10.02 -28.41 3.04
CA ARG A 131 -10.61 -27.11 2.68
C ARG A 131 -9.70 -26.28 1.77
N ILE A 132 -8.41 -26.51 1.80
CA ILE A 132 -7.39 -25.72 1.11
C ILE A 132 -6.80 -26.54 -0.02
N GLU A 133 -6.99 -26.07 -1.25
CA GLU A 133 -6.40 -26.66 -2.44
C GLU A 133 -5.27 -25.75 -2.95
N ILE A 134 -4.10 -26.32 -3.25
CA ILE A 134 -2.97 -25.61 -3.85
C ILE A 134 -2.78 -26.19 -5.25
N GLN A 135 -3.03 -25.36 -6.26
CA GLN A 135 -3.03 -25.74 -7.66
C GLN A 135 -2.02 -24.91 -8.46
N GLN A 136 -1.32 -25.58 -9.38
CA GLN A 136 -0.59 -24.90 -10.45
C GLN A 136 -1.52 -24.67 -11.63
N GLY A 137 -1.60 -23.43 -12.11
CA GLY A 137 -2.44 -23.09 -13.25
C GLY A 137 -2.56 -21.59 -13.48
N SER A 138 -3.15 -21.22 -14.62
CA SER A 138 -3.44 -19.83 -14.97
C SER A 138 -4.87 -19.46 -14.58
N LEU A 139 -5.07 -18.29 -13.98
CA LEU A 139 -6.40 -17.81 -13.60
C LEU A 139 -7.37 -17.80 -14.79
N LEU A 140 -6.95 -17.26 -15.93
CA LEU A 140 -7.82 -17.11 -17.10
C LEU A 140 -8.29 -18.47 -17.66
N ASP A 141 -7.43 -19.49 -17.60
CA ASP A 141 -7.77 -20.83 -18.08
C ASP A 141 -8.75 -21.55 -17.15
N GLU A 142 -8.74 -21.22 -15.86
CA GLU A 142 -9.53 -21.87 -14.82
C GLU A 142 -10.85 -21.15 -14.49
N LEU A 143 -11.06 -19.89 -14.94
CA LEU A 143 -12.19 -19.07 -14.55
C LEU A 143 -13.53 -19.75 -14.75
N GLU A 144 -13.75 -20.36 -15.93
CA GLU A 144 -15.04 -21.02 -16.22
C GLU A 144 -15.32 -22.15 -15.23
N ARG A 145 -14.36 -23.02 -14.98
CA ARG A 145 -14.45 -24.13 -14.02
C ARG A 145 -14.70 -23.61 -12.59
N LEU A 146 -14.01 -22.52 -12.20
CA LEU A 146 -14.15 -21.96 -10.87
C LEU A 146 -15.55 -21.35 -10.66
N VAL A 147 -16.09 -20.61 -11.64
CA VAL A 147 -17.43 -20.06 -11.61
C VAL A 147 -18.49 -21.17 -11.57
N GLN A 148 -18.37 -22.18 -12.43
CA GLN A 148 -19.28 -23.34 -12.44
C GLN A 148 -19.28 -24.11 -11.11
N ASN A 149 -18.14 -24.13 -10.40
CA ASN A 149 -18.02 -24.75 -9.08
C ASN A 149 -18.53 -23.84 -7.93
N GLY A 150 -19.11 -22.68 -8.23
CA GLY A 150 -19.70 -21.78 -7.24
C GLY A 150 -18.70 -20.88 -6.50
N MET A 151 -17.63 -20.45 -7.17
CA MET A 151 -16.72 -19.42 -6.59
C MET A 151 -17.52 -18.20 -6.15
N GLU A 152 -17.27 -17.72 -4.91
CA GLU A 152 -17.99 -16.57 -4.34
C GLU A 152 -17.11 -15.33 -4.20
N MET A 153 -15.80 -15.53 -4.07
CA MET A 153 -14.84 -14.45 -4.02
C MET A 153 -13.60 -14.80 -4.81
N LEU A 154 -13.23 -13.90 -5.72
CA LEU A 154 -11.95 -13.91 -6.41
C LEU A 154 -11.04 -12.81 -5.86
N TYR A 155 -9.86 -13.19 -5.41
CA TYR A 155 -8.73 -12.28 -5.15
C TYR A 155 -7.64 -12.50 -6.19
N PHE A 156 -7.00 -11.44 -6.67
CA PHE A 156 -5.77 -11.54 -7.46
C PHE A 156 -4.93 -10.26 -7.41
N ASP A 157 -3.62 -10.44 -7.56
CA ASP A 157 -2.58 -9.41 -7.58
C ASP A 157 -1.83 -9.50 -8.91
N PRO A 158 -2.28 -8.80 -9.97
CA PRO A 158 -1.70 -8.93 -11.29
C PRO A 158 -0.26 -8.41 -11.32
N ALA A 159 0.65 -9.24 -11.84
CA ALA A 159 2.04 -8.86 -12.04
C ALA A 159 2.21 -8.03 -13.32
N ARG A 160 3.17 -7.12 -13.35
CA ARG A 160 3.53 -6.39 -14.57
C ARG A 160 4.17 -7.34 -15.58
N ARG A 161 3.79 -7.22 -16.84
CA ARG A 161 4.50 -7.93 -17.93
C ARG A 161 5.91 -7.38 -18.05
N ALA A 162 6.91 -8.28 -18.09
CA ALA A 162 8.30 -7.92 -18.32
C ALA A 162 8.51 -7.59 -19.81
N GLN A 163 8.10 -6.39 -20.25
CA GLN A 163 8.45 -5.89 -21.58
C GLN A 163 9.38 -4.68 -21.40
N GLY A 164 10.55 -4.75 -22.05
CA GLY A 164 11.53 -3.67 -22.13
C GLY A 164 10.95 -2.49 -22.90
N GLY A 165 10.71 -1.39 -22.23
CA GLY A 165 10.17 -0.17 -22.80
C GLY A 165 9.68 0.79 -21.73
N ALA A 166 9.19 1.97 -22.11
CA ALA A 166 8.73 3.01 -21.21
C ALA A 166 7.80 2.47 -20.09
N ARG A 167 7.94 3.02 -18.89
CA ARG A 167 7.11 2.68 -17.72
C ARG A 167 5.65 3.13 -17.95
N THR A 168 4.88 2.34 -18.66
CA THR A 168 3.42 2.50 -18.74
C THR A 168 2.80 1.84 -17.51
N TYR A 169 2.08 2.64 -16.73
CA TYR A 169 1.28 2.17 -15.60
C TYR A 169 -0.16 1.99 -16.12
N ALA A 170 -0.41 0.88 -16.83
CA ALA A 170 -1.75 0.59 -17.33
C ALA A 170 -2.19 -0.80 -16.88
N LEU A 171 -3.42 -0.93 -16.39
CA LEU A 171 -4.00 -2.22 -15.99
C LEU A 171 -3.96 -3.25 -17.13
N ALA A 172 -4.03 -2.79 -18.38
CA ALA A 172 -3.93 -3.64 -19.57
C ALA A 172 -2.55 -4.30 -19.73
N ASP A 173 -1.48 -3.70 -19.16
CA ASP A 173 -0.11 -4.20 -19.25
C ASP A 173 0.25 -5.17 -18.12
N THR A 174 -0.72 -5.53 -17.30
CA THR A 174 -0.55 -6.50 -16.22
C THR A 174 -1.01 -7.90 -16.62
N GLU A 175 -0.60 -8.91 -15.87
CA GLU A 175 -0.98 -10.30 -16.12
C GLU A 175 -1.32 -11.03 -14.80
N PRO A 176 -2.55 -11.56 -14.69
CA PRO A 176 -3.66 -11.42 -15.65
C PRO A 176 -4.16 -9.98 -15.72
N SER A 177 -4.65 -9.54 -16.90
CA SER A 177 -5.26 -8.21 -17.03
C SER A 177 -6.58 -8.14 -16.25
N PRO A 178 -6.75 -7.19 -15.30
CA PRO A 178 -8.01 -7.01 -14.60
C PRO A 178 -9.20 -6.78 -15.51
N ILE A 179 -8.98 -6.08 -16.63
CA ILE A 179 -10.02 -5.82 -17.63
C ILE A 179 -10.47 -7.13 -18.27
N GLU A 180 -9.54 -7.98 -18.69
CA GLU A 180 -9.83 -9.27 -19.32
C GLU A 180 -10.51 -10.23 -18.35
N VAL A 181 -10.05 -10.29 -17.10
CA VAL A 181 -10.67 -11.09 -16.03
C VAL A 181 -12.12 -10.65 -15.81
N CYS A 182 -12.37 -9.35 -15.63
CA CYS A 182 -13.72 -8.83 -15.42
C CYS A 182 -14.63 -9.09 -16.62
N HIS A 183 -14.17 -8.90 -17.85
CA HIS A 183 -14.96 -9.21 -19.06
C HIS A 183 -15.28 -10.69 -19.17
N THR A 184 -14.34 -11.58 -18.82
CA THR A 184 -14.58 -13.03 -18.83
C THR A 184 -15.61 -13.42 -17.77
N LEU A 185 -15.49 -12.90 -16.55
CA LEU A 185 -16.45 -13.12 -15.47
C LEU A 185 -17.84 -12.58 -15.80
N GLN A 186 -17.96 -11.43 -16.47
CA GLN A 186 -19.24 -10.91 -16.96
C GLN A 186 -19.90 -11.87 -17.97
N ARG A 187 -19.13 -12.42 -18.92
CA ARG A 187 -19.64 -13.42 -19.89
C ARG A 187 -20.10 -14.72 -19.22
N LEU A 188 -19.50 -15.07 -18.09
CA LEU A 188 -19.85 -16.24 -17.28
C LEU A 188 -20.97 -15.97 -16.28
N ASP A 189 -21.59 -14.78 -16.28
CA ASP A 189 -22.61 -14.33 -15.34
C ASP A 189 -22.20 -14.51 -13.86
N TYR A 190 -20.96 -14.18 -13.56
CA TYR A 190 -20.42 -14.31 -12.20
C TYR A 190 -21.06 -13.29 -11.25
N GLN A 191 -21.64 -13.81 -10.15
CA GLN A 191 -22.36 -13.01 -9.15
C GLN A 191 -21.57 -12.78 -7.86
N GLY A 192 -20.35 -13.30 -7.79
CA GLY A 192 -19.50 -13.17 -6.60
C GLY A 192 -18.73 -11.85 -6.54
N ARG A 193 -17.97 -11.69 -5.48
CA ARG A 193 -17.15 -10.51 -5.19
C ARG A 193 -15.76 -10.64 -5.80
N ILE A 194 -15.18 -9.50 -6.19
CA ILE A 194 -13.81 -9.47 -6.70
C ILE A 194 -12.99 -8.47 -5.89
N LEU A 195 -11.80 -8.86 -5.46
CA LEU A 195 -10.80 -8.01 -4.83
C LEU A 195 -9.52 -8.05 -5.66
N ILE A 196 -9.11 -6.89 -6.18
CA ILE A 196 -7.91 -6.76 -7.00
C ILE A 196 -6.90 -5.90 -6.27
N LYS A 197 -5.71 -6.42 -6.04
CA LYS A 197 -4.60 -5.62 -5.54
C LYS A 197 -3.85 -5.02 -6.72
N VAL A 198 -3.62 -3.71 -6.70
CA VAL A 198 -2.83 -3.03 -7.73
C VAL A 198 -1.76 -2.14 -7.11
N SER A 199 -0.80 -1.75 -7.93
CA SER A 199 0.31 -0.89 -7.51
C SER A 199 -0.18 0.44 -6.94
N PRO A 200 0.45 0.99 -5.88
CA PRO A 200 0.15 2.34 -5.41
C PRO A 200 0.48 3.43 -6.44
N MET A 201 1.19 3.10 -7.51
CA MET A 201 1.52 4.04 -8.59
C MET A 201 0.41 4.22 -9.62
N GLU A 202 -0.60 3.33 -9.63
CA GLU A 202 -1.74 3.44 -10.55
C GLU A 202 -2.54 4.73 -10.32
N ASP A 203 -3.00 5.36 -11.40
CA ASP A 203 -3.91 6.53 -11.32
C ASP A 203 -5.33 6.05 -11.02
N ILE A 204 -5.88 6.46 -9.87
CA ILE A 204 -7.21 6.02 -9.42
C ILE A 204 -8.30 6.41 -10.40
N LYS A 205 -8.23 7.61 -11.00
CA LYS A 205 -9.24 8.06 -11.98
C LYS A 205 -9.20 7.19 -13.24
N GLU A 206 -8.02 6.87 -13.71
CA GLU A 206 -7.85 6.00 -14.87
C GLU A 206 -8.29 4.56 -14.57
N VAL A 207 -7.98 4.04 -13.38
CA VAL A 207 -8.47 2.73 -12.91
C VAL A 207 -10.00 2.69 -12.93
N LEU A 208 -10.66 3.68 -12.34
CA LEU A 208 -12.13 3.76 -12.29
C LEU A 208 -12.76 3.92 -13.67
N ARG A 209 -12.07 4.61 -14.60
CA ARG A 209 -12.51 4.72 -15.98
C ARG A 209 -12.45 3.37 -16.73
N GLN A 210 -11.43 2.56 -16.47
CA GLN A 210 -11.24 1.26 -17.11
C GLN A 210 -12.08 0.15 -16.46
N LEU A 211 -12.35 0.25 -15.16
CA LEU A 211 -13.12 -0.72 -14.38
C LEU A 211 -14.30 -0.02 -13.67
N PRO A 212 -15.35 0.33 -14.41
CA PRO A 212 -16.49 1.10 -13.86
C PRO A 212 -17.32 0.32 -12.82
N SER A 213 -17.15 -1.00 -12.72
CA SER A 213 -17.80 -1.83 -11.69
C SER A 213 -17.12 -1.76 -10.31
N VAL A 214 -16.00 -1.05 -10.17
CA VAL A 214 -15.34 -0.86 -8.87
C VAL A 214 -16.23 -0.02 -7.97
N GLY A 215 -16.66 -0.60 -6.85
CA GLY A 215 -17.47 0.10 -5.84
C GLY A 215 -16.64 0.77 -4.76
N GLU A 216 -15.47 0.21 -4.42
CA GLU A 216 -14.58 0.78 -3.42
C GLU A 216 -13.11 0.70 -3.85
N VAL A 217 -12.35 1.76 -3.57
CA VAL A 217 -10.89 1.77 -3.70
C VAL A 217 -10.29 2.02 -2.32
N HIS A 218 -9.63 1.01 -1.75
CA HIS A 218 -8.91 1.17 -0.50
C HIS A 218 -7.47 1.58 -0.79
N ILE A 219 -7.06 2.71 -0.23
CA ILE A 219 -5.71 3.27 -0.34
C ILE A 219 -5.00 2.96 0.96
N VAL A 220 -4.21 1.90 0.97
CA VAL A 220 -3.65 1.34 2.21
C VAL A 220 -2.25 1.91 2.46
N GLN A 221 -2.14 2.70 3.54
CA GLN A 221 -0.89 3.27 4.02
C GLN A 221 -0.38 2.51 5.24
N SER A 222 0.90 2.19 5.25
CA SER A 222 1.63 1.75 6.45
C SER A 222 2.88 2.61 6.58
N SER A 223 3.14 3.12 7.78
CA SER A 223 4.11 4.19 8.01
C SER A 223 3.74 5.45 7.18
N ASP A 224 4.68 6.06 6.47
CA ASP A 224 4.45 7.27 5.66
C ASP A 224 4.26 6.96 4.16
N GLU A 225 3.97 5.70 3.77
CA GLU A 225 3.88 5.26 2.37
C GLU A 225 2.57 4.51 2.07
N VAL A 226 2.00 4.76 0.90
CA VAL A 226 0.95 3.88 0.35
C VAL A 226 1.61 2.59 -0.11
N LYS A 227 1.14 1.47 0.43
CA LYS A 227 1.69 0.14 0.12
C LYS A 227 0.98 -0.53 -1.04
N GLU A 228 -0.32 -0.38 -1.13
CA GLU A 228 -1.15 -1.00 -2.17
C GLU A 228 -2.45 -0.21 -2.35
N LEU A 229 -3.07 -0.37 -3.52
CA LEU A 229 -4.46 -0.04 -3.76
C LEU A 229 -5.24 -1.35 -3.88
N LEU A 230 -6.40 -1.42 -3.22
CA LEU A 230 -7.32 -2.54 -3.31
C LEU A 230 -8.58 -2.08 -4.00
N LEU A 231 -8.89 -2.69 -5.13
CA LEU A 231 -10.11 -2.42 -5.90
C LEU A 231 -11.13 -3.49 -5.52
N TYR A 232 -12.23 -3.09 -4.91
CA TYR A 232 -13.29 -4.01 -4.53
C TYR A 232 -14.50 -3.84 -5.45
N ILE A 233 -14.91 -4.94 -6.04
CA ILE A 233 -16.08 -5.05 -6.91
C ILE A 233 -17.09 -5.97 -6.19
N PRO A 234 -18.15 -5.42 -5.61
CA PRO A 234 -19.15 -6.22 -4.89
C PRO A 234 -19.97 -7.11 -5.81
N THR A 235 -20.20 -6.65 -7.05
CA THR A 235 -20.90 -7.40 -8.10
C THR A 235 -20.54 -6.82 -9.46
N LEU A 236 -20.44 -7.68 -10.46
CA LEU A 236 -20.26 -7.28 -11.87
C LEU A 236 -21.63 -7.02 -12.50
N SER A 237 -22.21 -5.86 -12.24
CA SER A 237 -23.50 -5.49 -12.85
C SER A 237 -23.31 -5.04 -14.30
N THR A 238 -24.20 -5.48 -15.18
CA THR A 238 -24.34 -4.97 -16.56
C THR A 238 -25.24 -3.73 -16.61
N GLN A 239 -25.89 -3.35 -15.52
CA GLN A 239 -26.82 -2.22 -15.46
C GLN A 239 -26.20 -1.00 -14.80
N SER A 240 -26.34 0.11 -15.47
CA SER A 240 -25.78 1.43 -15.29
C SER A 240 -26.39 2.25 -14.11
N GLU A 241 -26.74 1.65 -12.99
CA GLU A 241 -26.93 2.39 -11.74
C GLU A 241 -25.68 2.27 -10.87
N ALA A 242 -24.54 2.65 -11.42
CA ALA A 242 -23.28 2.65 -10.69
C ALA A 242 -23.34 3.68 -9.56
N THR A 243 -23.49 3.21 -8.34
CA THR A 243 -23.22 4.04 -7.15
C THR A 243 -21.80 4.60 -7.29
N PRO A 244 -21.60 5.91 -7.08
CA PRO A 244 -20.27 6.48 -7.16
C PRO A 244 -19.27 5.71 -6.30
N PRO A 245 -18.08 5.36 -6.81
CA PRO A 245 -17.12 4.58 -6.07
C PRO A 245 -16.65 5.33 -4.82
N SER A 246 -16.54 4.63 -3.70
CA SER A 246 -15.97 5.18 -2.48
C SER A 246 -14.45 5.08 -2.50
N LEU A 247 -13.76 6.16 -2.17
CA LEU A 247 -12.31 6.16 -1.93
C LEU A 247 -12.06 6.11 -0.42
N ILE A 248 -11.39 5.07 0.03
CA ILE A 248 -11.17 4.77 1.45
C ILE A 248 -9.68 4.82 1.74
N ALA A 249 -9.22 5.92 2.33
CA ALA A 249 -7.84 6.04 2.80
C ALA A 249 -7.72 5.39 4.18
N VAL A 250 -6.75 4.50 4.35
CA VAL A 250 -6.54 3.73 5.58
C VAL A 250 -5.09 3.83 6.02
N GLN A 251 -4.87 4.10 7.30
CA GLN A 251 -3.57 4.02 7.95
C GLN A 251 -3.51 2.80 8.86
N LEU A 252 -2.53 1.95 8.62
CA LEU A 252 -2.27 0.76 9.43
C LEU A 252 -1.13 1.01 10.44
N SER A 253 -1.28 0.43 11.64
CA SER A 253 -0.16 0.24 12.55
C SER A 253 0.83 -0.80 12.01
N PRO A 254 2.04 -0.93 12.59
CA PRO A 254 2.97 -2.01 12.24
C PRO A 254 2.37 -3.41 12.39
N GLU A 255 1.44 -3.59 13.32
CA GLU A 255 0.73 -4.86 13.60
C GLU A 255 -0.43 -5.11 12.62
N GLY A 256 -0.76 -4.14 11.76
CA GLY A 256 -1.84 -4.23 10.78
C GLY A 256 -3.22 -3.80 11.26
N LEU A 257 -3.31 -3.17 12.43
CA LEU A 257 -4.56 -2.61 12.92
C LEU A 257 -4.87 -1.27 12.22
N VAL A 258 -6.14 -1.02 11.94
CA VAL A 258 -6.58 0.29 11.40
C VAL A 258 -6.46 1.35 12.50
N VAL A 259 -5.55 2.29 12.31
CA VAL A 259 -5.34 3.44 13.21
C VAL A 259 -6.26 4.59 12.85
N ASN A 260 -6.31 4.92 11.57
CA ASN A 260 -7.15 5.98 11.03
C ASN A 260 -7.80 5.54 9.70
N ARG A 261 -9.01 6.03 9.47
CA ARG A 261 -9.76 5.81 8.23
C ARG A 261 -10.43 7.11 7.80
N PHE A 262 -10.42 7.36 6.49
CA PHE A 262 -11.15 8.44 5.84
C PHE A 262 -11.89 7.87 4.65
N CYS A 263 -13.11 8.34 4.40
CA CYS A 263 -13.94 7.92 3.28
C CYS A 263 -14.56 9.13 2.60
N GLY A 264 -14.65 9.11 1.30
CA GLY A 264 -15.34 10.10 0.48
C GLY A 264 -15.47 9.63 -0.95
N THR A 265 -16.19 10.36 -1.78
CA THR A 265 -16.42 10.04 -3.18
C THR A 265 -15.91 11.14 -4.11
N PRO A 266 -15.52 10.82 -5.37
CA PRO A 266 -15.18 11.84 -6.36
C PRO A 266 -16.35 12.80 -6.68
N ALA A 267 -17.60 12.33 -6.52
CA ALA A 267 -18.78 13.16 -6.72
C ALA A 267 -18.88 14.26 -5.65
N GLU A 268 -18.83 13.87 -4.37
CA GLU A 268 -18.81 14.84 -3.24
C GLU A 268 -17.67 15.84 -3.38
N GLU A 269 -16.45 15.38 -3.73
CA GLU A 269 -15.30 16.23 -3.94
C GLU A 269 -15.57 17.35 -4.95
N SER A 270 -16.30 17.03 -6.02
CA SER A 270 -16.63 17.99 -7.10
C SER A 270 -17.70 19.01 -6.70
N GLU A 271 -18.52 18.70 -5.71
CA GLU A 271 -19.60 19.57 -5.23
C GLU A 271 -19.11 20.57 -4.17
N HIS A 272 -17.96 20.33 -3.56
CA HIS A 272 -17.45 21.17 -2.49
C HIS A 272 -16.86 22.48 -3.00
N PRO A 273 -17.17 23.63 -2.34
CA PRO A 273 -16.63 24.92 -2.72
C PRO A 273 -15.13 25.01 -2.41
N HIS A 274 -14.42 25.71 -3.29
CA HIS A 274 -12.98 25.96 -3.14
C HIS A 274 -12.74 27.14 -2.18
N HIS A 275 -12.62 26.87 -0.91
CA HIS A 275 -12.24 27.88 0.10
C HIS A 275 -10.81 27.66 0.56
N PHE A 276 -10.06 28.78 0.66
CA PHE A 276 -8.69 28.79 1.16
C PHE A 276 -8.54 29.74 2.32
N ALA A 277 -7.67 29.40 3.27
CA ALA A 277 -7.44 30.21 4.45
C ALA A 277 -6.73 31.52 4.09
N SER A 278 -7.24 32.64 4.63
CA SER A 278 -6.59 33.95 4.56
C SER A 278 -5.49 34.12 5.62
N ALA A 279 -5.53 33.34 6.70
CA ALA A 279 -4.55 33.30 7.79
C ALA A 279 -4.41 31.88 8.34
N LEU A 280 -3.32 31.64 9.06
CA LEU A 280 -3.13 30.38 9.76
C LEU A 280 -3.90 30.40 11.09
N GLY A 281 -4.54 29.25 11.41
CA GLY A 281 -5.08 28.96 12.72
C GLY A 281 -4.03 28.33 13.65
N HIS A 282 -4.48 27.79 14.77
CA HIS A 282 -3.61 27.24 15.81
C HIS A 282 -2.91 25.93 15.40
N TYR A 283 -3.52 25.16 14.51
CA TYR A 283 -2.98 23.86 14.07
C TYR A 283 -2.74 23.81 12.57
N LEU A 284 -1.70 23.10 12.21
CA LEU A 284 -1.31 22.79 10.82
C LEU A 284 -1.49 21.29 10.58
N LEU A 285 -2.27 20.94 9.57
CA LEU A 285 -2.52 19.55 9.21
C LEU A 285 -1.80 19.20 7.91
N LEU A 286 -0.98 18.18 7.95
CA LEU A 286 -0.26 17.61 6.80
C LEU A 286 -0.84 16.23 6.49
N PRO A 287 -1.70 16.10 5.47
CA PRO A 287 -2.27 14.81 5.10
C PRO A 287 -1.21 13.74 4.82
N GLY A 288 -1.47 12.55 5.30
CA GLY A 288 -0.66 11.36 5.02
C GLY A 288 -0.73 10.94 3.55
N ALA A 289 0.10 9.99 3.18
CA ALA A 289 0.23 9.57 1.78
C ALA A 289 -1.10 9.01 1.20
N ALA A 290 -1.89 8.28 2.00
CA ALA A 290 -3.17 7.75 1.54
C ALA A 290 -4.21 8.86 1.28
N LEU A 291 -4.30 9.88 2.14
CA LEU A 291 -5.16 11.03 1.90
C LEU A 291 -4.73 11.81 0.64
N GLN A 292 -3.43 12.01 0.46
CA GLN A 292 -2.92 12.69 -0.74
C GLN A 292 -3.24 11.90 -2.01
N LYS A 293 -3.09 10.58 -1.95
CA LYS A 293 -3.37 9.67 -3.07
C LYS A 293 -4.85 9.63 -3.43
N SER A 294 -5.76 9.86 -2.47
CA SER A 294 -7.21 9.88 -2.75
C SER A 294 -7.61 11.02 -3.68
N GLY A 295 -6.90 12.14 -3.66
CA GLY A 295 -7.24 13.34 -4.41
C GLY A 295 -8.48 14.09 -3.91
N LEU A 296 -9.05 13.71 -2.75
CA LEU A 296 -10.27 14.28 -2.16
C LEU A 296 -9.94 15.48 -1.25
N PHE A 297 -9.28 16.49 -1.78
CA PHE A 297 -8.70 17.58 -1.00
C PHE A 297 -9.72 18.48 -0.31
N HIS A 298 -10.88 18.73 -0.91
CA HIS A 298 -11.96 19.51 -0.29
C HIS A 298 -12.69 18.71 0.77
N SER A 299 -12.99 17.45 0.47
CA SER A 299 -13.60 16.50 1.41
C SER A 299 -12.76 16.33 2.68
N ILE A 300 -11.41 16.30 2.56
CA ILE A 300 -10.48 16.32 3.69
C ILE A 300 -10.72 17.57 4.55
N GLY A 301 -10.79 18.75 3.93
CA GLY A 301 -11.03 20.01 4.65
C GLY A 301 -12.31 19.96 5.46
N ILE A 302 -13.40 19.50 4.86
CA ILE A 302 -14.71 19.39 5.50
C ILE A 302 -14.69 18.36 6.64
N THR A 303 -14.18 17.15 6.37
CA THR A 303 -14.15 16.07 7.36
C THR A 303 -13.41 16.46 8.64
N TYR A 304 -12.31 17.20 8.49
CA TYR A 304 -11.47 17.59 9.65
C TYR A 304 -11.70 19.03 10.12
N ASN A 305 -12.73 19.71 9.62
CA ASN A 305 -13.02 21.12 9.91
C ASN A 305 -11.76 21.99 9.77
N ALA A 306 -11.09 21.87 8.61
CA ALA A 306 -9.82 22.51 8.32
C ALA A 306 -9.84 23.15 6.93
N ILE A 307 -9.16 24.27 6.79
CA ILE A 307 -9.16 25.06 5.56
C ILE A 307 -7.80 24.93 4.88
N PRO A 308 -7.72 24.55 3.59
CA PRO A 308 -6.45 24.46 2.87
C PRO A 308 -5.80 25.85 2.72
N LEU A 309 -4.46 25.89 2.83
CA LEU A 309 -3.69 27.14 2.72
C LEU A 309 -3.50 27.58 1.26
N HIS A 310 -3.41 26.63 0.34
CA HIS A 310 -3.15 26.89 -1.08
C HIS A 310 -3.50 25.67 -1.91
N PRO A 311 -3.99 25.81 -3.17
CA PRO A 311 -4.35 24.67 -4.04
C PRO A 311 -3.23 23.63 -4.21
N ASN A 312 -1.99 24.06 -4.29
CA ASN A 312 -0.84 23.21 -4.59
C ASN A 312 -0.06 22.74 -3.36
N SER A 313 -0.42 23.18 -2.14
CA SER A 313 0.31 22.79 -0.93
C SER A 313 -0.26 21.53 -0.29
N HIS A 314 -1.57 21.36 -0.38
CA HIS A 314 -2.31 20.31 0.34
C HIS A 314 -1.97 20.31 1.84
N ILE A 315 -1.78 21.51 2.40
CA ILE A 315 -1.62 21.77 3.82
C ILE A 315 -2.86 22.48 4.28
N TYR A 316 -3.39 22.10 5.45
CA TYR A 316 -4.60 22.70 6.01
C TYR A 316 -4.29 23.33 7.34
N THR A 317 -5.14 24.28 7.72
CA THR A 317 -5.10 24.93 9.03
C THR A 317 -6.46 24.86 9.71
N THR A 318 -6.46 24.82 11.04
CA THR A 318 -7.66 24.79 11.87
C THR A 318 -7.35 25.36 13.26
N ASP A 319 -8.37 25.81 13.96
CA ASP A 319 -8.24 26.26 15.36
C ASP A 319 -8.49 25.13 16.36
N GLN A 320 -9.01 23.99 15.91
CA GLN A 320 -9.31 22.83 16.75
C GLN A 320 -8.49 21.62 16.31
N LYS A 321 -7.76 21.01 17.26
CA LYS A 321 -7.00 19.79 16.99
C LYS A 321 -7.96 18.64 16.69
N PRO A 322 -7.92 18.03 15.50
CA PRO A 322 -8.76 16.87 15.19
C PRO A 322 -8.31 15.66 16.01
N SER A 323 -9.27 14.86 16.49
CA SER A 323 -9.00 13.67 17.32
C SER A 323 -8.35 12.52 16.54
N HIS A 324 -8.70 12.38 15.26
CA HIS A 324 -8.27 11.25 14.41
C HIS A 324 -7.94 11.76 13.01
N PHE A 325 -6.76 12.34 12.85
CA PHE A 325 -6.30 12.81 11.54
C PHE A 325 -5.38 11.77 10.89
N LEU A 326 -5.68 11.39 9.65
CA LEU A 326 -4.83 10.51 8.85
C LEU A 326 -3.67 11.31 8.26
N GLY A 327 -2.68 11.62 9.10
CA GLY A 327 -1.54 12.47 8.76
C GLY A 327 -0.84 13.01 9.99
N LYS A 328 -0.17 14.14 9.85
CA LYS A 328 0.56 14.81 10.94
C LYS A 328 -0.17 16.10 11.30
N CYS A 329 -0.43 16.31 12.58
CA CYS A 329 -1.03 17.50 13.13
C CYS A 329 -0.01 18.19 14.03
N TYR A 330 0.27 19.45 13.78
CA TYR A 330 1.24 20.27 14.50
C TYR A 330 0.59 21.52 15.05
N GLU A 331 1.03 21.96 16.20
CA GLU A 331 0.70 23.28 16.74
C GLU A 331 1.58 24.34 16.06
N VAL A 332 0.97 25.42 15.60
CA VAL A 332 1.66 26.56 14.97
C VAL A 332 2.25 27.44 16.04
N VAL A 333 3.57 27.51 16.11
CA VAL A 333 4.28 28.35 17.08
C VAL A 333 4.53 29.74 16.50
N ARG A 334 5.02 29.77 15.26
CA ARG A 334 5.43 31.02 14.61
C ARG A 334 5.38 30.90 13.09
N VAL A 335 5.01 32.01 12.45
CA VAL A 335 5.05 32.14 10.98
C VAL A 335 6.10 33.20 10.62
N ILE A 336 7.03 32.83 9.75
CA ILE A 336 8.18 33.63 9.36
C ILE A 336 8.15 33.84 7.84
N PRO A 337 8.07 35.08 7.35
CA PRO A 337 8.18 35.36 5.92
C PRO A 337 9.50 34.83 5.34
N ALA A 338 9.46 34.12 4.21
CA ALA A 338 10.65 33.52 3.62
C ALA A 338 11.48 34.50 2.77
N LYS A 339 11.55 35.78 3.22
CA LYS A 339 12.39 36.81 2.58
C LYS A 339 13.87 36.50 2.77
N SER A 340 14.70 36.90 1.79
CA SER A 340 16.16 36.61 1.83
C SER A 340 16.87 37.13 3.08
N SER A 341 16.42 38.26 3.64
CA SER A 341 16.94 38.83 4.89
C SER A 341 16.62 37.93 6.09
N GLU A 342 15.38 37.42 6.16
CA GLU A 342 14.94 36.54 7.24
C GLU A 342 15.62 35.18 7.18
N LEU A 343 15.71 34.60 5.97
CA LEU A 343 16.39 33.31 5.76
C LEU A 343 17.85 33.32 6.22
N LYS A 344 18.57 34.42 6.02
CA LYS A 344 19.97 34.56 6.46
C LYS A 344 20.14 34.65 7.99
N ARG A 345 19.08 34.98 8.72
CA ARG A 345 19.12 35.12 10.18
C ARG A 345 18.54 33.92 10.91
N LEU A 346 17.87 33.00 10.18
CA LEU A 346 17.20 31.86 10.79
C LEU A 346 18.12 30.99 11.66
N ASN A 347 19.38 30.81 11.26
CA ASN A 347 20.33 30.01 12.04
C ASN A 347 20.71 30.62 13.39
N GLN A 348 20.46 31.90 13.61
CA GLN A 348 20.66 32.55 14.91
C GLN A 348 19.59 32.14 15.92
N VAL A 349 18.37 31.84 15.43
CA VAL A 349 17.24 31.38 16.24
C VAL A 349 17.14 29.87 16.23
N TYR A 350 17.40 29.24 15.09
CA TYR A 350 17.32 27.80 14.85
C TYR A 350 18.68 27.25 14.39
N PRO A 351 19.62 26.98 15.29
CA PRO A 351 20.93 26.42 14.91
C PRO A 351 20.82 25.03 14.28
N GLU A 352 19.74 24.29 14.66
CA GLU A 352 19.41 22.96 14.18
C GLU A 352 17.90 22.82 14.02
N ALA A 353 17.43 22.26 12.91
CA ALA A 353 16.02 22.00 12.67
C ALA A 353 15.79 20.86 11.66
N ASP A 354 14.65 20.19 11.78
CA ASP A 354 14.05 19.35 10.74
C ASP A 354 13.24 20.25 9.80
N PHE A 355 13.65 20.34 8.54
CA PHE A 355 12.95 21.13 7.52
C PHE A 355 12.27 20.25 6.50
N SER A 356 10.96 20.45 6.36
CA SER A 356 10.15 19.86 5.28
C SER A 356 9.45 20.97 4.47
N GLN A 357 8.99 20.64 3.26
CA GLN A 357 8.32 21.63 2.43
C GLN A 357 7.22 21.02 1.57
N ARG A 358 6.19 21.85 1.30
CA ARG A 358 5.17 21.64 0.26
C ARG A 358 4.85 22.96 -0.42
N ASN A 359 4.94 23.00 -1.74
CA ASN A 359 4.75 24.23 -2.53
C ASN A 359 5.63 25.38 -2.05
N PHE A 360 6.92 25.13 -1.88
CA PHE A 360 7.92 26.09 -1.41
C PHE A 360 9.07 26.19 -2.42
N PRO A 361 9.65 27.38 -2.68
CA PRO A 361 10.60 27.57 -3.75
C PRO A 361 11.97 26.91 -3.51
N LEU A 362 12.30 26.54 -2.28
CA LEU A 362 13.58 25.90 -1.94
C LEU A 362 13.37 24.43 -1.57
N LYS A 363 14.13 23.53 -2.16
CA LYS A 363 14.26 22.14 -1.72
C LYS A 363 15.00 22.08 -0.38
N PRO A 364 14.84 21.03 0.44
CA PRO A 364 15.53 20.93 1.75
C PRO A 364 17.05 21.15 1.66
N VAL A 365 17.71 20.56 0.68
CA VAL A 365 19.17 20.72 0.48
C VAL A 365 19.56 22.19 0.25
N ASP A 366 18.79 22.93 -0.55
CA ASP A 366 19.05 24.34 -0.86
C ASP A 366 18.68 25.26 0.33
N PHE A 367 17.65 24.89 1.09
CA PHE A 367 17.28 25.57 2.32
C PHE A 367 18.40 25.51 3.35
N TYR A 368 18.94 24.33 3.66
CA TYR A 368 20.05 24.16 4.61
C TYR A 368 21.31 24.90 4.16
N LYS A 369 21.63 24.84 2.85
CA LYS A 369 22.77 25.61 2.29
C LYS A 369 22.60 27.13 2.46
N LYS A 370 21.37 27.65 2.19
CA LYS A 370 21.10 29.08 2.22
C LYS A 370 21.00 29.64 3.64
N THR A 371 20.38 28.90 4.55
CA THR A 371 20.15 29.32 5.94
C THR A 371 21.31 28.97 6.87
N LYS A 372 22.15 27.98 6.51
CA LYS A 372 23.21 27.41 7.35
C LYS A 372 22.71 26.76 8.64
N ILE A 373 21.43 26.41 8.70
CA ILE A 373 20.83 25.57 9.75
C ILE A 373 21.39 24.15 9.58
N ARG A 374 21.71 23.45 10.67
CA ARG A 374 22.10 22.04 10.64
C ARG A 374 20.83 21.17 10.62
N PRO A 375 20.80 20.10 9.81
CA PRO A 375 19.74 19.09 9.93
C PRO A 375 19.71 18.48 11.33
N GLY A 376 18.53 18.38 11.93
CA GLY A 376 18.33 17.80 13.25
C GLY A 376 16.90 17.98 13.73
N SER A 377 16.57 17.46 14.92
CA SER A 377 15.20 17.35 15.43
C SER A 377 14.81 18.37 16.52
N SER A 378 15.68 19.34 16.83
CA SER A 378 15.45 20.32 17.90
C SER A 378 14.25 21.24 17.62
N HIS A 379 14.05 21.59 16.37
CA HIS A 379 12.93 22.39 15.89
C HIS A 379 12.37 21.79 14.61
N ARG A 380 11.06 21.97 14.36
CA ARG A 380 10.42 21.62 13.11
C ARG A 380 10.03 22.85 12.34
N LEU A 381 10.52 22.95 11.11
CA LEU A 381 10.25 24.06 10.20
C LEU A 381 9.58 23.52 8.93
N ILE A 382 8.43 24.13 8.56
CA ILE A 382 7.66 23.72 7.39
C ILE A 382 7.58 24.90 6.43
N GLY A 383 8.17 24.74 5.24
CA GLY A 383 8.12 25.74 4.18
C GLY A 383 6.88 25.54 3.29
N THR A 384 6.12 26.62 3.07
CA THR A 384 4.97 26.61 2.15
C THR A 384 4.73 27.97 1.53
N THR A 385 3.81 28.04 0.56
CA THR A 385 3.33 29.29 -0.03
C THR A 385 1.84 29.43 0.31
N LEU A 386 1.46 30.62 0.80
CA LEU A 386 0.08 30.99 1.11
C LEU A 386 -0.70 31.36 -0.17
N LEU A 387 -2.02 31.48 -0.06
CA LEU A 387 -2.89 31.88 -1.17
C LEU A 387 -2.49 33.26 -1.76
N SER A 388 -1.97 34.17 -0.92
CA SER A 388 -1.44 35.47 -1.34
C SER A 388 -0.22 35.40 -2.27
N GLY A 389 0.38 34.22 -2.45
CA GLY A 389 1.66 34.04 -3.13
C GLY A 389 2.88 34.25 -2.23
N GLU A 390 2.69 34.65 -0.96
CA GLU A 390 3.78 34.82 -0.02
C GLU A 390 4.32 33.44 0.43
N SER A 391 5.63 33.25 0.29
CA SER A 391 6.29 32.06 0.83
C SER A 391 6.63 32.29 2.31
N VAL A 392 6.28 31.32 3.15
CA VAL A 392 6.50 31.36 4.61
C VAL A 392 7.18 30.10 5.11
N ILE A 393 7.85 30.24 6.25
CA ILE A 393 8.34 29.14 7.07
C ILE A 393 7.51 29.12 8.35
N ILE A 394 6.94 27.98 8.67
CA ILE A 394 6.11 27.79 9.85
C ILE A 394 6.92 26.94 10.84
N GLU A 395 7.19 27.51 12.02
CA GLU A 395 7.66 26.73 13.16
C GLU A 395 6.49 26.01 13.79
N ALA A 396 6.62 24.71 14.00
CA ALA A 396 5.54 23.86 14.43
C ALA A 396 6.02 22.77 15.44
N HIS A 397 5.14 22.41 16.37
CA HIS A 397 5.36 21.35 17.35
C HIS A 397 4.31 20.25 17.26
#